data_5ec4f56689792887affd13abc5707280
#
_entry.id   5ec4f56689792887affd13abc5707280
#
_cell.length_a   1.000
_cell.length_b   1.000
_cell.length_c   1.000
_cell.angle_alpha   90.00
_cell.angle_beta   90.00
_cell.angle_gamma   90.00
#
_symmetry.space_group_name_H-M   'P 1'
#
loop_
_entity.id
_entity.type
_entity.pdbx_description
1 polymer ?
#
loop_
_entity_poly.entity_id
_entity_poly.type
_entity_poly.pdbx_seq_one_letter_code
_entity_poly.pdbx_strand_id
1 'polypeptide(L)'
;MPNELQAICSCGKSIPVTAGQAGGNVTCACGASVEVPSLMQLKRAAGMPVATPELALIGMLANGEVPGDRSCCACGAETASVWKVHVACEKMEKKGRGLRFNPFGLLFGVIGILLTAKHTEVAEHGRDVNFDLPLRFCSKCAATCRGKELRQKLEAVEEYRRLVEKYPHATVGPPIPVSHT
;
A
#
# COMPACT_ATOMS: atom_id res chain seq x y z
N MET A 1 -4.07 20.44 1.25
CA MET A 1 -4.33 20.84 -0.15
C MET A 1 -4.17 19.58 -0.97
N PRO A 2 -5.07 19.22 -1.91
CA PRO A 2 -4.85 18.07 -2.76
C PRO A 2 -3.58 18.33 -3.58
N ASN A 3 -2.67 17.36 -3.62
CA ASN A 3 -1.46 17.42 -4.42
C ASN A 3 -1.87 17.38 -5.91
N GLU A 4 -1.96 18.56 -6.54
CA GLU A 4 -2.27 18.67 -7.96
C GLU A 4 -1.05 18.31 -8.79
N LEU A 5 -1.26 17.48 -9.82
CA LEU A 5 -0.22 17.16 -10.79
C LEU A 5 -0.05 18.37 -11.72
N GLN A 6 1.20 18.77 -11.97
CA GLN A 6 1.51 19.94 -12.78
C GLN A 6 2.60 19.64 -13.81
N ALA A 7 2.44 20.14 -15.03
CA ALA A 7 3.48 20.20 -16.05
C ALA A 7 4.03 21.63 -16.14
N ILE A 8 5.32 21.79 -16.38
CA ILE A 8 5.97 23.11 -16.45
C ILE A 8 6.23 23.44 -17.93
N CYS A 9 5.70 24.57 -18.38
CA CYS A 9 5.96 25.09 -19.72
C CYS A 9 7.33 25.80 -19.77
N SER A 10 7.94 25.84 -20.94
CA SER A 10 9.16 26.62 -21.20
C SER A 10 9.02 28.11 -20.89
N CYS A 11 7.79 28.65 -20.89
CA CYS A 11 7.50 30.01 -20.46
C CYS A 11 7.46 30.20 -18.93
N GLY A 12 7.74 29.15 -18.14
CA GLY A 12 7.75 29.17 -16.66
C GLY A 12 6.37 28.98 -16.02
N LYS A 13 5.27 28.87 -16.78
CA LYS A 13 3.93 28.65 -16.23
C LYS A 13 3.70 27.19 -15.91
N SER A 14 3.10 26.94 -14.73
CA SER A 14 2.60 25.62 -14.35
C SER A 14 1.21 25.39 -14.96
N ILE A 15 1.02 24.21 -15.53
CA ILE A 15 -0.24 23.77 -16.15
C ILE A 15 -0.77 22.62 -15.32
N PRO A 16 -1.97 22.73 -14.72
CA PRO A 16 -2.60 21.61 -14.02
C PRO A 16 -2.92 20.50 -15.03
N VAL A 17 -2.54 19.27 -14.69
CA VAL A 17 -2.74 18.10 -15.54
C VAL A 17 -3.38 16.96 -14.76
N THR A 18 -4.12 16.11 -15.46
CA THR A 18 -4.72 14.90 -14.89
C THR A 18 -3.84 13.68 -15.13
N ALA A 19 -4.06 12.61 -14.37
CA ALA A 19 -3.36 11.34 -14.57
C ALA A 19 -3.53 10.76 -15.99
N GLY A 20 -4.67 11.02 -16.64
CA GLY A 20 -4.96 10.57 -18.01
C GLY A 20 -4.20 11.34 -19.09
N GLN A 21 -3.63 12.49 -18.77
CA GLN A 21 -2.83 13.30 -19.70
C GLN A 21 -1.33 13.00 -19.61
N ALA A 22 -0.91 12.15 -18.68
CA ALA A 22 0.49 11.78 -18.50
C ALA A 22 1.05 11.09 -19.76
N GLY A 23 2.23 11.54 -20.21
CA GLY A 23 2.86 11.08 -21.45
C GLY A 23 2.26 11.63 -22.74
N GLY A 24 1.26 12.51 -22.65
CA GLY A 24 0.65 13.20 -23.80
C GLY A 24 1.15 14.65 -23.94
N ASN A 25 0.44 15.44 -24.73
CA ASN A 25 0.72 16.86 -24.92
C ASN A 25 -0.46 17.72 -24.45
N VAL A 26 -0.16 18.86 -23.83
CA VAL A 26 -1.14 19.90 -23.45
C VAL A 26 -0.73 21.25 -24.01
N THR A 27 -1.69 22.10 -24.31
CA THR A 27 -1.42 23.45 -24.83
C THR A 27 -1.36 24.45 -23.66
N CYS A 28 -0.26 25.15 -23.56
CA CYS A 28 -0.09 26.25 -22.60
C CYS A 28 -0.88 27.50 -23.04
N ALA A 29 -1.27 28.34 -22.10
CA ALA A 29 -1.87 29.65 -22.40
C ALA A 29 -0.99 30.57 -23.26
N CYS A 30 0.33 30.31 -23.37
CA CYS A 30 1.23 31.00 -24.28
C CYS A 30 1.20 30.46 -25.73
N GLY A 31 0.38 29.46 -26.03
CA GLY A 31 0.28 28.78 -27.33
C GLY A 31 1.27 27.65 -27.56
N ALA A 32 2.24 27.44 -26.68
CA ALA A 32 3.22 26.37 -26.81
C ALA A 32 2.60 25.00 -26.46
N SER A 33 2.93 23.97 -27.24
CA SER A 33 2.65 22.57 -26.89
C SER A 33 3.67 22.09 -25.87
N VAL A 34 3.21 21.55 -24.76
CA VAL A 34 4.04 21.04 -23.64
C VAL A 34 3.85 19.54 -23.55
N GLU A 35 4.93 18.80 -23.65
CA GLU A 35 4.91 17.36 -23.36
C GLU A 35 4.74 17.15 -21.86
N VAL A 36 3.71 16.37 -21.50
CA VAL A 36 3.40 16.06 -20.10
C VAL A 36 4.30 14.89 -19.66
N PRO A 37 5.06 15.04 -18.57
CA PRO A 37 5.88 13.95 -18.05
C PRO A 37 5.05 12.69 -17.74
N SER A 38 5.72 11.55 -17.61
CA SER A 38 5.04 10.31 -17.20
C SER A 38 4.36 10.47 -15.85
N LEU A 39 3.28 9.71 -15.59
CA LEU A 39 2.54 9.76 -14.33
C LEU A 39 3.45 9.56 -13.11
N MET A 40 4.47 8.70 -13.24
CA MET A 40 5.47 8.45 -12.20
C MET A 40 6.27 9.71 -11.87
N GLN A 41 6.74 10.44 -12.91
CA GLN A 41 7.48 11.68 -12.73
C GLN A 41 6.62 12.79 -12.15
N LEU A 42 5.37 12.93 -12.61
CA LEU A 42 4.41 13.89 -12.07
C LEU A 42 4.11 13.63 -10.58
N LYS A 43 3.86 12.38 -10.19
CA LYS A 43 3.66 12.01 -8.80
C LYS A 43 4.89 12.29 -7.93
N ARG A 44 6.08 11.99 -8.45
CA ARG A 44 7.34 12.27 -7.73
C ARG A 44 7.55 13.78 -7.54
N ALA A 45 7.29 14.59 -8.56
CA ALA A 45 7.39 16.06 -8.49
C ALA A 45 6.35 16.64 -7.51
N ALA A 46 5.16 16.05 -7.42
CA ALA A 46 4.11 16.44 -6.47
C ALA A 46 4.31 15.88 -5.06
N GLY A 47 5.40 15.16 -4.77
CA GLY A 47 5.61 14.50 -3.47
C GLY A 47 4.60 13.38 -3.16
N MET A 48 3.93 12.88 -4.19
CA MET A 48 2.95 11.79 -4.05
C MET A 48 3.64 10.43 -4.07
N PRO A 49 3.13 9.42 -3.36
CA PRO A 49 3.67 8.07 -3.43
C PRO A 49 3.56 7.53 -4.86
N VAL A 50 4.71 7.12 -5.42
CA VAL A 50 4.81 6.61 -6.80
C VAL A 50 4.36 5.16 -6.90
N ALA A 51 4.54 4.41 -5.83
CA ALA A 51 4.18 3.00 -5.74
C ALA A 51 3.28 2.75 -4.54
N THR A 52 2.47 1.68 -4.62
CA THR A 52 1.77 1.20 -3.41
C THR A 52 2.81 0.69 -2.41
N PRO A 53 2.51 0.68 -1.08
CA PRO A 53 3.43 0.16 -0.09
C PRO A 53 3.98 -1.23 -0.43
N GLU A 54 3.14 -2.10 -1.00
CA GLU A 54 3.51 -3.44 -1.42
C GLU A 54 4.55 -3.43 -2.55
N LEU A 55 4.34 -2.63 -3.59
CA LEU A 55 5.27 -2.53 -4.73
C LEU A 55 6.60 -1.92 -4.30
N ALA A 56 6.59 -0.92 -3.42
CA ALA A 56 7.81 -0.33 -2.88
C ALA A 56 8.61 -1.37 -2.09
N LEU A 57 7.94 -2.16 -1.25
CA LEU A 57 8.56 -3.25 -0.49
C LEU A 57 9.09 -4.36 -1.37
N ILE A 58 8.34 -4.79 -2.39
CA ILE A 58 8.80 -5.82 -3.35
C ILE A 58 10.10 -5.35 -4.03
N GLY A 59 10.16 -4.08 -4.46
CA GLY A 59 11.37 -3.52 -5.07
C GLY A 59 12.56 -3.50 -4.11
N MET A 60 12.36 -3.09 -2.86
CA MET A 60 13.39 -3.09 -1.81
C MET A 60 13.89 -4.51 -1.51
N LEU A 61 12.98 -5.47 -1.35
CA LEU A 61 13.32 -6.87 -1.10
C LEU A 61 14.07 -7.52 -2.28
N ALA A 62 13.67 -7.19 -3.51
CA ALA A 62 14.35 -7.69 -4.72
C ALA A 62 15.78 -7.17 -4.83
N ASN A 63 16.05 -5.95 -4.32
CA ASN A 63 17.39 -5.37 -4.26
C ASN A 63 18.21 -5.86 -3.05
N GLY A 64 17.65 -6.69 -2.17
CA GLY A 64 18.31 -7.15 -0.95
C GLY A 64 18.53 -6.04 0.09
N GLU A 65 17.78 -4.97 0.00
CA GLU A 65 17.90 -3.83 0.92
C GLU A 65 17.30 -4.18 2.29
N VAL A 66 18.06 -3.86 3.36
CA VAL A 66 17.60 -4.01 4.74
C VAL A 66 17.53 -2.61 5.34
N PRO A 67 16.32 -2.10 5.62
CA PRO A 67 16.16 -0.75 6.14
C PRO A 67 16.77 -0.58 7.54
N GLY A 68 17.08 0.67 7.87
CA GLY A 68 17.66 1.06 9.14
C GLY A 68 19.19 0.90 9.22
N ASP A 69 19.75 1.34 10.33
CA ASP A 69 21.19 1.32 10.62
C ASP A 69 21.66 -0.11 10.92
N ARG A 70 22.99 -0.29 11.04
CA ARG A 70 23.61 -1.56 11.46
C ARG A 70 23.43 -1.83 12.96
N SER A 71 22.27 -1.51 13.50
CA SER A 71 21.91 -1.70 14.89
C SER A 71 20.68 -2.60 15.04
N CYS A 72 20.59 -3.28 16.16
CA CYS A 72 19.43 -4.07 16.55
C CYS A 72 18.22 -3.15 16.75
N CYS A 73 17.14 -3.38 16.04
CA CYS A 73 15.93 -2.55 16.12
C CYS A 73 15.23 -2.61 17.50
N ALA A 74 15.60 -3.54 18.37
CA ALA A 74 15.02 -3.65 19.70
C ALA A 74 15.87 -2.97 20.78
N CYS A 75 17.20 -3.19 20.81
CA CYS A 75 18.07 -2.70 21.87
C CYS A 75 19.15 -1.71 21.41
N GLY A 76 19.26 -1.41 20.12
CA GLY A 76 20.25 -0.48 19.58
C GLY A 76 21.69 -1.02 19.51
N ALA A 77 21.96 -2.24 19.97
CA ALA A 77 23.29 -2.82 19.90
C ALA A 77 23.71 -3.06 18.44
N GLU A 78 24.99 -2.81 18.11
CA GLU A 78 25.51 -3.09 16.77
C GLU A 78 25.33 -4.56 16.40
N THR A 79 24.79 -4.85 15.23
CA THR A 79 24.60 -6.22 14.73
C THR A 79 24.55 -6.25 13.22
N ALA A 80 25.22 -7.25 12.64
CA ALA A 80 25.12 -7.55 11.21
C ALA A 80 24.02 -8.59 10.92
N SER A 81 23.46 -9.21 11.95
CA SER A 81 22.50 -10.30 11.79
C SER A 81 21.15 -9.79 11.28
N VAL A 82 20.69 -10.35 10.18
CA VAL A 82 19.40 -10.05 9.57
C VAL A 82 18.44 -11.20 9.83
N TRP A 83 17.24 -10.88 10.22
CA TRP A 83 16.16 -11.83 10.51
C TRP A 83 14.97 -11.50 9.62
N LYS A 84 14.26 -12.51 9.15
CA LYS A 84 13.00 -12.34 8.42
C LYS A 84 11.83 -12.38 9.38
N VAL A 85 10.93 -11.42 9.26
CA VAL A 85 9.67 -11.37 9.98
C VAL A 85 8.56 -11.60 8.98
N HIS A 86 7.82 -12.69 9.14
CA HIS A 86 6.68 -13.00 8.29
C HIS A 86 5.49 -12.13 8.67
N VAL A 87 4.94 -11.39 7.71
CA VAL A 87 3.74 -10.54 7.90
C VAL A 87 2.66 -11.01 6.94
N ALA A 88 1.60 -11.59 7.49
CA ALA A 88 0.43 -12.00 6.72
C ALA A 88 -0.61 -10.89 6.75
N CYS A 89 -0.90 -10.32 5.58
CA CYS A 89 -1.85 -9.24 5.36
C CYS A 89 -3.13 -9.78 4.74
N GLU A 90 -4.24 -9.70 5.45
CA GLU A 90 -5.55 -10.07 4.93
C GLU A 90 -6.20 -8.86 4.27
N LYS A 91 -6.45 -8.94 2.98
CA LYS A 91 -7.21 -7.95 2.23
C LYS A 91 -8.62 -8.45 2.02
N MET A 92 -9.56 -7.94 2.81
CA MET A 92 -10.99 -8.18 2.58
C MET A 92 -11.49 -7.28 1.45
N GLU A 93 -11.72 -7.83 0.28
CA GLU A 93 -12.43 -7.15 -0.80
C GLU A 93 -13.93 -7.43 -0.68
N LYS A 94 -14.70 -6.42 -0.25
CA LYS A 94 -16.16 -6.49 -0.31
C LYS A 94 -16.60 -6.32 -1.76
N LYS A 95 -16.86 -7.41 -2.45
CA LYS A 95 -17.38 -7.40 -3.81
C LYS A 95 -18.90 -7.24 -3.76
N GLY A 96 -19.37 -6.02 -4.03
CA GLY A 96 -20.69 -5.72 -4.56
C GLY A 96 -21.85 -5.72 -3.56
N ARG A 97 -22.29 -4.52 -3.15
CA ARG A 97 -23.67 -4.30 -2.71
C ARG A 97 -24.57 -4.30 -3.96
N GLY A 98 -25.12 -5.45 -4.30
CA GLY A 98 -26.15 -5.56 -5.33
C GLY A 98 -27.50 -5.80 -4.67
N LEU A 99 -28.34 -4.78 -4.53
CA LEU A 99 -29.77 -5.00 -4.36
C LEU A 99 -30.31 -5.54 -5.70
N ARG A 100 -30.51 -6.86 -5.79
CA ARG A 100 -31.26 -7.44 -6.90
C ARG A 100 -32.74 -7.23 -6.62
N PHE A 101 -33.33 -6.25 -7.30
CA PHE A 101 -34.77 -6.09 -7.35
C PHE A 101 -35.36 -7.20 -8.22
N ASN A 102 -36.24 -7.98 -7.67
CA ASN A 102 -37.04 -8.90 -8.44
C ASN A 102 -38.19 -8.10 -9.09
N PRO A 103 -38.29 -8.03 -10.43
CA PRO A 103 -39.31 -7.24 -11.11
C PRO A 103 -40.73 -7.70 -10.77
N PHE A 104 -40.92 -8.95 -10.35
CA PHE A 104 -42.20 -9.46 -9.86
C PHE A 104 -42.65 -8.82 -8.53
N GLY A 105 -41.72 -8.32 -7.72
CA GLY A 105 -42.06 -7.61 -6.47
C GLY A 105 -42.78 -6.29 -6.70
N LEU A 106 -42.60 -5.68 -7.87
CA LEU A 106 -43.28 -4.43 -8.26
C LEU A 106 -44.80 -4.61 -8.44
N LEU A 107 -45.28 -5.83 -8.77
CA LEU A 107 -46.70 -6.12 -8.92
C LEU A 107 -47.46 -6.12 -7.58
N PHE A 108 -46.81 -6.26 -6.46
CA PHE A 108 -47.39 -6.28 -5.12
C PHE A 108 -47.07 -5.01 -4.29
N GLY A 109 -46.64 -3.94 -4.94
CA GLY A 109 -46.31 -2.66 -4.31
C GLY A 109 -45.14 -2.73 -3.31
N VAL A 110 -45.06 -1.78 -2.40
CA VAL A 110 -43.96 -1.62 -1.42
C VAL A 110 -43.75 -2.88 -0.55
N ILE A 111 -44.83 -3.58 -0.24
CA ILE A 111 -44.80 -4.83 0.58
C ILE A 111 -44.15 -5.96 -0.21
N GLY A 112 -44.43 -6.09 -1.48
CA GLY A 112 -43.81 -7.09 -2.36
C GLY A 112 -42.31 -6.89 -2.54
N ILE A 113 -41.84 -5.64 -2.58
CA ILE A 113 -40.42 -5.29 -2.66
C ILE A 113 -39.71 -5.69 -1.35
N LEU A 114 -40.32 -5.42 -0.19
CA LEU A 114 -39.76 -5.78 1.12
C LEU A 114 -39.65 -7.30 1.34
N LEU A 115 -40.62 -8.06 0.84
CA LEU A 115 -40.65 -9.54 1.00
C LEU A 115 -39.75 -10.26 -0.03
N THR A 116 -39.44 -9.62 -1.17
CA THR A 116 -38.63 -10.23 -2.25
C THR A 116 -37.20 -9.70 -2.28
N ALA A 117 -36.85 -8.72 -1.46
CA ALA A 117 -35.47 -8.23 -1.30
C ALA A 117 -34.63 -9.34 -0.63
N LYS A 118 -34.06 -10.22 -1.43
CA LYS A 118 -33.01 -11.14 -0.96
C LYS A 118 -31.74 -10.34 -0.70
N HIS A 119 -31.31 -10.30 0.55
CA HIS A 119 -29.94 -9.97 0.89
C HIS A 119 -29.03 -10.96 0.15
N THR A 120 -28.38 -10.52 -0.89
CA THR A 120 -27.30 -11.29 -1.51
C THR A 120 -26.15 -11.29 -0.51
N GLU A 121 -25.79 -12.47 -0.02
CA GLU A 121 -24.60 -12.66 0.80
C GLU A 121 -23.41 -12.07 0.05
N VAL A 122 -22.75 -11.14 0.69
CA VAL A 122 -21.51 -10.55 0.19
C VAL A 122 -20.47 -11.65 0.28
N ALA A 123 -20.08 -12.24 -0.84
CA ALA A 123 -18.95 -13.15 -0.86
C ALA A 123 -17.69 -12.34 -0.56
N GLU A 124 -17.22 -12.43 0.66
CA GLU A 124 -15.92 -11.87 1.06
C GLU A 124 -14.82 -12.77 0.48
N HIS A 125 -14.18 -12.30 -0.57
CA HIS A 125 -12.97 -12.94 -1.09
C HIS A 125 -11.77 -12.26 -0.43
N GLY A 126 -11.19 -12.92 0.58
CA GLY A 126 -9.91 -12.55 1.13
C GLY A 126 -8.79 -12.89 0.13
N ARG A 127 -7.93 -11.96 -0.17
CA ARG A 127 -6.66 -12.22 -0.84
C ARG A 127 -5.55 -11.97 0.16
N ASP A 128 -4.94 -13.06 0.63
CA ASP A 128 -3.81 -12.97 1.54
C ASP A 128 -2.56 -12.55 0.76
N VAL A 129 -1.90 -11.52 1.26
CA VAL A 129 -0.60 -11.08 0.75
C VAL A 129 0.41 -11.23 1.88
N ASN A 130 1.43 -12.05 1.65
CA ASN A 130 2.44 -12.35 2.65
C ASN A 130 3.75 -11.66 2.28
N PHE A 131 4.43 -11.11 3.28
CA PHE A 131 5.74 -10.49 3.15
C PHE A 131 6.71 -11.04 4.19
N ASP A 132 7.94 -11.31 3.75
CA ASP A 132 9.06 -11.62 4.63
C ASP A 132 9.91 -10.36 4.78
N LEU A 133 9.71 -9.62 5.86
CA LEU A 133 10.33 -8.32 6.09
C LEU A 133 11.68 -8.49 6.81
N PRO A 134 12.82 -8.07 6.22
CA PRO A 134 14.11 -8.16 6.87
C PRO A 134 14.26 -7.09 7.95
N LEU A 135 14.65 -7.50 9.15
CA LEU A 135 14.98 -6.63 10.28
C LEU A 135 16.31 -7.05 10.92
N ARG A 136 17.05 -6.10 11.44
CA ARG A 136 18.25 -6.40 12.20
C ARG A 136 17.93 -6.64 13.67
N PHE A 137 18.24 -7.84 14.14
CA PHE A 137 18.13 -8.23 15.54
C PHE A 137 19.43 -8.86 16.01
N CYS A 138 19.85 -8.58 17.23
CA CYS A 138 20.80 -9.46 17.93
C CYS A 138 20.10 -10.77 18.34
N SER A 139 20.83 -11.83 18.54
CA SER A 139 20.29 -13.16 18.88
C SER A 139 19.38 -13.16 20.11
N LYS A 140 19.73 -12.37 21.12
CA LYS A 140 18.92 -12.21 22.36
C LYS A 140 17.56 -11.59 22.08
N CYS A 141 17.54 -10.46 21.37
CA CYS A 141 16.28 -9.77 21.06
C CYS A 141 15.43 -10.55 20.06
N ALA A 142 16.03 -11.23 19.09
CA ALA A 142 15.30 -12.10 18.15
C ALA A 142 14.60 -13.27 18.86
N ALA A 143 15.14 -13.77 19.97
CA ALA A 143 14.52 -14.81 20.77
C ALA A 143 13.32 -14.32 21.60
N THR A 144 13.30 -13.06 22.03
CA THR A 144 12.31 -12.51 22.97
C THR A 144 11.26 -11.62 22.33
N CYS A 145 11.61 -10.84 21.29
CA CYS A 145 10.71 -9.90 20.65
C CYS A 145 9.60 -10.61 19.88
N ARG A 146 8.35 -10.43 20.33
CA ARG A 146 7.17 -11.13 19.77
C ARG A 146 5.93 -10.22 19.75
N GLY A 147 4.95 -10.61 18.98
CA GLY A 147 3.60 -10.04 18.99
C GLY A 147 3.58 -8.51 18.88
N LYS A 148 2.99 -7.84 19.88
CA LYS A 148 2.79 -6.38 19.87
C LYS A 148 4.12 -5.60 19.86
N GLU A 149 5.12 -6.08 20.58
CA GLU A 149 6.44 -5.43 20.59
C GLU A 149 7.11 -5.50 19.23
N LEU A 150 7.09 -6.65 18.57
CA LEU A 150 7.62 -6.82 17.21
C LEU A 150 6.89 -5.95 16.19
N ARG A 151 5.56 -5.83 16.32
CA ARG A 151 4.77 -4.94 15.49
C ARG A 151 5.21 -3.47 15.67
N GLN A 152 5.44 -3.00 16.88
CA GLN A 152 5.96 -1.64 17.11
C GLN A 152 7.33 -1.42 16.48
N LYS A 153 8.20 -2.45 16.42
CA LYS A 153 9.49 -2.34 15.73
C LYS A 153 9.33 -2.26 14.21
N LEU A 154 8.34 -2.94 13.63
CA LEU A 154 8.00 -2.78 12.22
C LEU A 154 7.44 -1.37 11.94
N GLU A 155 6.58 -0.85 12.80
CA GLU A 155 6.00 0.49 12.67
C GLU A 155 7.05 1.61 12.83
N ALA A 156 8.16 1.34 13.51
CA ALA A 156 9.28 2.29 13.63
C ALA A 156 10.09 2.44 12.33
N VAL A 157 10.00 1.48 11.41
CA VAL A 157 10.62 1.53 10.09
C VAL A 157 9.64 2.15 9.11
N GLU A 158 9.99 3.28 8.49
CA GLU A 158 9.10 4.08 7.64
C GLU A 158 8.47 3.26 6.51
N GLU A 159 9.27 2.42 5.85
CA GLU A 159 8.85 1.58 4.73
C GLU A 159 7.80 0.54 5.15
N TYR A 160 7.95 -0.02 6.35
CA TYR A 160 7.06 -1.04 6.90
C TYR A 160 5.83 -0.42 7.57
N ARG A 161 5.97 0.77 8.17
CA ARG A 161 4.86 1.50 8.77
C ARG A 161 3.70 1.67 7.82
N ARG A 162 3.96 2.10 6.57
CA ARG A 162 2.94 2.26 5.54
C ARG A 162 2.21 0.96 5.20
N LEU A 163 2.91 -0.18 5.26
CA LEU A 163 2.28 -1.49 5.07
C LEU A 163 1.38 -1.84 6.25
N VAL A 164 1.88 -1.68 7.47
CA VAL A 164 1.14 -2.02 8.71
C VAL A 164 -0.08 -1.12 8.89
N GLU A 165 0.02 0.17 8.55
CA GLU A 165 -1.11 1.10 8.54
C GLU A 165 -2.19 0.71 7.54
N LYS A 166 -1.79 0.23 6.35
CA LYS A 166 -2.71 -0.25 5.33
C LYS A 166 -3.42 -1.55 5.74
N TYR A 167 -2.74 -2.40 6.51
CA TYR A 167 -3.23 -3.70 6.98
C TYR A 167 -3.24 -3.77 8.52
N PRO A 168 -4.19 -3.09 9.20
CA PRO A 168 -4.21 -2.99 10.66
C PRO A 168 -4.38 -4.34 11.36
N HIS A 169 -4.97 -5.33 10.68
CA HIS A 169 -5.18 -6.69 11.18
C HIS A 169 -4.10 -7.69 10.75
N ALA A 170 -3.00 -7.21 10.12
CA ALA A 170 -1.93 -8.09 9.72
C ALA A 170 -1.35 -8.88 10.90
N THR A 171 -1.18 -10.17 10.68
CA THR A 171 -0.55 -11.08 11.65
C THR A 171 0.96 -11.05 11.48
N VAL A 172 1.70 -10.84 12.57
CA VAL A 172 3.15 -10.76 12.59
C VAL A 172 3.72 -12.03 13.23
N GLY A 173 4.43 -12.83 12.43
CA GLY A 173 5.12 -14.05 12.89
C GLY A 173 6.42 -13.73 13.65
N PRO A 174 7.03 -14.73 14.31
CA PRO A 174 8.29 -14.57 15.00
C PRO A 174 9.45 -14.30 14.02
N PRO A 175 10.55 -13.62 14.47
CA PRO A 175 11.75 -13.50 13.66
C PRO A 175 12.37 -14.85 13.36
N ILE A 176 12.76 -15.09 12.11
CA ILE A 176 13.41 -16.33 11.62
C ILE A 176 14.78 -15.94 11.08
N PRO A 177 15.87 -16.66 11.43
CA PRO A 177 17.19 -16.34 10.93
C PRO A 177 17.25 -16.48 9.42
N VAL A 178 17.92 -15.54 8.74
CA VAL A 178 18.24 -15.69 7.31
C VAL A 178 19.41 -16.64 7.20
N SER A 179 19.15 -17.87 6.74
CA SER A 179 20.23 -18.81 6.40
C SER A 179 20.98 -18.26 5.17
N HIS A 180 22.22 -17.85 5.36
CA HIS A 180 23.12 -17.62 4.22
C HIS A 180 23.47 -19.00 3.65
N THR A 181 22.85 -19.36 2.53
CA THR A 181 23.28 -20.46 1.67
C THR A 181 24.34 -19.94 0.73
#